data_cd0b9809050dfb82c1a0d420e3527bde
#
_entry.id   cd0b9809050dfb82c1a0d420e3527bde
#
_cell.length_a   1.000
_cell.length_b   1.000
_cell.length_c   1.000
_cell.angle_alpha   90.00
_cell.angle_beta   90.00
_cell.angle_gamma   90.00
#
_symmetry.space_group_name_H-M   'P 1'
#
loop_
_entity.id
_entity.type
_entity.pdbx_description
1 polymer ?
#
loop_
_entity_poly.entity_id
_entity_poly.type
_entity_poly.pdbx_seq_one_letter_code
_entity_poly.pdbx_strand_id
1 'polypeptide(L)'
;MEKRPVILVVMDGIGIREDKKNNAVALANKPTLDKLWAECPHTQLRAHGLAVGLPTDSDMGNSEVGHNALGCGQIYSQGAKLVNENIESGEIFNSKTWKDLAENAKGNKMHFIGLLSDGNVHSNISHLKALIKESKNEGIKEVRVHALLDGRDVPATSALEYVNDIESFMAELNDDNFHACIASGGGRMQITMDRYEADWSMVERGWKIHVMGEGRQFASTTEAIETYRKELNVVDQDLPGFVIAKDGAPVGTIDDGDSVVLF
;
A
#
# COMPACT_ATOMS: atom_id res chain seq x y z
N MET A 1 45.87 -20.61 0.07
CA MET A 1 44.61 -21.17 -0.39
C MET A 1 44.32 -20.64 -1.79
N GLU A 2 44.09 -21.53 -2.76
CA GLU A 2 43.57 -21.09 -4.05
C GLU A 2 42.21 -20.40 -3.87
N LYS A 3 42.08 -19.22 -4.46
CA LYS A 3 40.80 -18.50 -4.48
C LYS A 3 39.82 -19.24 -5.38
N ARG A 4 38.78 -19.82 -4.80
CA ARG A 4 37.68 -20.45 -5.54
C ARG A 4 36.43 -19.59 -5.48
N PRO A 5 35.63 -19.55 -6.55
CA PRO A 5 34.36 -18.83 -6.51
C PRO A 5 33.42 -19.46 -5.48
N VAL A 6 32.68 -18.65 -4.77
CA VAL A 6 31.59 -19.04 -3.87
C VAL A 6 30.28 -18.59 -4.53
N ILE A 7 29.33 -19.51 -4.63
CA ILE A 7 28.00 -19.22 -5.18
C ILE A 7 27.01 -19.28 -4.01
N LEU A 8 26.33 -18.18 -3.75
CA LEU A 8 25.19 -18.11 -2.83
C LEU A 8 23.91 -18.18 -3.66
N VAL A 9 23.10 -19.21 -3.40
CA VAL A 9 21.78 -19.38 -4.03
C VAL A 9 20.71 -19.01 -3.04
N VAL A 10 19.97 -17.94 -3.31
CA VAL A 10 18.79 -17.52 -2.52
C VAL A 10 17.55 -18.07 -3.21
N MET A 11 16.82 -18.93 -2.51
CA MET A 11 15.58 -19.53 -3.02
C MET A 11 14.40 -18.74 -2.48
N ASP A 12 14.16 -17.58 -3.06
CA ASP A 12 13.07 -16.67 -2.69
C ASP A 12 11.70 -17.24 -3.11
N GLY A 13 10.69 -17.04 -2.26
CA GLY A 13 9.34 -17.54 -2.51
C GLY A 13 9.15 -19.05 -2.35
N ILE A 14 10.15 -19.79 -1.87
CA ILE A 14 10.05 -21.23 -1.63
C ILE A 14 9.87 -21.50 -0.13
N GLY A 15 8.65 -21.92 0.22
CA GLY A 15 8.35 -22.42 1.57
C GLY A 15 8.71 -23.91 1.71
N ILE A 16 9.18 -24.29 2.90
CA ILE A 16 9.51 -25.69 3.21
C ILE A 16 8.34 -26.31 3.96
N ARG A 17 7.75 -27.36 3.37
CA ARG A 17 6.65 -28.14 3.94
C ARG A 17 6.78 -29.59 3.49
N GLU A 18 6.60 -30.54 4.43
CA GLU A 18 6.68 -31.97 4.15
C GLU A 18 5.45 -32.49 3.38
N ASP A 19 4.26 -31.93 3.64
CA ASP A 19 3.04 -32.34 2.97
C ASP A 19 3.10 -32.02 1.47
N LYS A 20 2.84 -33.02 0.64
CA LYS A 20 2.84 -32.92 -0.83
C LYS A 20 1.58 -32.31 -1.42
N LYS A 21 0.48 -32.29 -0.65
CA LYS A 21 -0.80 -31.74 -1.16
C LYS A 21 -0.64 -30.24 -1.42
N ASN A 22 -0.94 -29.82 -2.64
CA ASN A 22 -0.80 -28.42 -3.09
C ASN A 22 0.62 -27.84 -2.90
N ASN A 23 1.65 -28.69 -3.01
CA ASN A 23 3.05 -28.32 -2.85
C ASN A 23 3.81 -28.64 -4.14
N ALA A 24 3.85 -27.68 -5.06
CA ALA A 24 4.48 -27.84 -6.37
C ALA A 24 5.98 -28.17 -6.26
N VAL A 25 6.69 -27.58 -5.29
CA VAL A 25 8.12 -27.85 -5.05
C VAL A 25 8.37 -29.29 -4.64
N ALA A 26 7.53 -29.85 -3.75
CA ALA A 26 7.65 -31.24 -3.31
C ALA A 26 7.27 -32.26 -4.41
N LEU A 27 6.41 -31.87 -5.35
CA LEU A 27 5.94 -32.71 -6.45
C LEU A 27 6.82 -32.61 -7.70
N ALA A 28 7.61 -31.55 -7.85
CA ALA A 28 8.44 -31.32 -9.01
C ALA A 28 9.55 -32.38 -9.14
N ASN A 29 9.89 -32.72 -10.39
CA ASN A 29 11.10 -33.49 -10.70
C ASN A 29 12.33 -32.56 -10.63
N LYS A 30 13.07 -32.62 -9.52
CA LYS A 30 14.13 -31.64 -9.18
C LYS A 30 15.46 -32.30 -8.75
N PRO A 31 16.01 -33.24 -9.55
CA PRO A 31 17.17 -34.04 -9.13
C PRO A 31 18.41 -33.22 -8.80
N THR A 32 18.63 -32.10 -9.48
CA THR A 32 19.75 -31.19 -9.17
C THR A 32 19.56 -30.50 -7.83
N LEU A 33 18.36 -29.98 -7.54
CA LEU A 33 18.04 -29.33 -6.25
C LEU A 33 18.16 -30.35 -5.12
N ASP A 34 17.60 -31.54 -5.28
CA ASP A 34 17.68 -32.60 -4.27
C ASP A 34 19.15 -32.99 -3.97
N LYS A 35 20.00 -33.05 -5.00
CA LYS A 35 21.43 -33.30 -4.86
C LYS A 35 22.14 -32.15 -4.11
N LEU A 36 21.89 -30.89 -4.50
CA LEU A 36 22.46 -29.73 -3.82
C LEU A 36 22.04 -29.68 -2.37
N TRP A 37 20.77 -29.97 -2.09
CA TRP A 37 20.25 -30.02 -0.72
C TRP A 37 20.92 -31.10 0.14
N ALA A 38 21.21 -32.26 -0.46
CA ALA A 38 21.86 -33.35 0.26
C ALA A 38 23.37 -33.14 0.46
N GLU A 39 24.07 -32.52 -0.50
CA GLU A 39 25.53 -32.48 -0.57
C GLU A 39 26.15 -31.12 -0.23
N CYS A 40 25.40 -30.02 -0.36
CA CYS A 40 25.90 -28.66 -0.14
C CYS A 40 25.47 -28.08 1.23
N PRO A 41 26.27 -27.17 1.81
CA PRO A 41 25.82 -26.38 2.96
C PRO A 41 24.55 -25.61 2.63
N HIS A 42 23.54 -25.71 3.48
CA HIS A 42 22.30 -24.99 3.34
C HIS A 42 21.74 -24.58 4.71
N THR A 43 20.90 -23.56 4.72
CA THR A 43 20.20 -23.09 5.92
C THR A 43 18.82 -22.53 5.56
N GLN A 44 17.98 -22.36 6.56
CA GLN A 44 16.69 -21.72 6.43
C GLN A 44 16.75 -20.34 7.08
N LEU A 45 16.14 -19.36 6.42
CA LEU A 45 16.01 -18.01 6.95
C LEU A 45 14.52 -17.70 7.19
N ARG A 46 14.24 -17.00 8.27
CA ARG A 46 12.93 -16.38 8.46
C ARG A 46 12.79 -15.22 7.50
N ALA A 47 11.75 -15.26 6.67
CA ALA A 47 11.53 -14.28 5.60
C ALA A 47 10.39 -13.29 5.91
N HIS A 48 9.93 -13.21 7.16
CA HIS A 48 8.81 -12.36 7.57
C HIS A 48 8.99 -11.82 9.00
N GLY A 49 8.15 -10.88 9.37
CA GLY A 49 8.03 -10.36 10.71
C GLY A 49 9.27 -9.68 11.25
N LEU A 50 9.50 -9.81 12.54
CA LEU A 50 10.63 -9.21 13.24
C LEU A 50 11.99 -9.63 12.67
N ALA A 51 12.09 -10.81 12.09
CA ALA A 51 13.34 -11.34 11.52
C ALA A 51 13.82 -10.58 10.28
N VAL A 52 12.98 -9.79 9.66
CA VAL A 52 13.30 -8.92 8.52
C VAL A 52 13.01 -7.44 8.81
N GLY A 53 12.87 -7.07 10.08
CA GLY A 53 12.71 -5.68 10.51
C GLY A 53 11.31 -5.09 10.32
N LEU A 54 10.26 -5.95 10.25
CA LEU A 54 8.86 -5.54 10.23
C LEU A 54 8.31 -5.38 11.66
N PRO A 55 7.13 -4.74 11.85
CA PRO A 55 6.60 -4.40 13.17
C PRO A 55 6.35 -5.61 14.08
N THR A 56 5.74 -6.67 13.56
CA THR A 56 5.35 -7.87 14.33
C THR A 56 5.66 -9.16 13.59
N ASP A 57 5.65 -10.30 14.28
CA ASP A 57 5.85 -11.61 13.63
C ASP A 57 4.68 -12.06 12.73
N SER A 58 3.55 -11.38 12.79
CA SER A 58 2.40 -11.62 11.90
C SER A 58 2.49 -10.85 10.57
N ASP A 59 3.40 -9.86 10.48
CA ASP A 59 3.55 -9.08 9.25
C ASP A 59 4.19 -9.91 8.15
N MET A 60 3.55 -9.91 6.99
CA MET A 60 4.03 -10.62 5.82
C MET A 60 5.31 -9.97 5.30
N GLY A 61 6.37 -10.78 5.14
CA GLY A 61 7.58 -10.35 4.45
C GLY A 61 7.39 -10.26 2.94
N ASN A 62 8.32 -9.57 2.30
CA ASN A 62 8.43 -9.51 0.85
C ASN A 62 9.90 -9.62 0.42
N SER A 63 10.14 -9.70 -0.89
CA SER A 63 11.49 -9.85 -1.43
C SER A 63 12.40 -8.68 -1.06
N GLU A 64 11.87 -7.46 -1.01
CA GLU A 64 12.64 -6.25 -0.70
C GLU A 64 13.19 -6.31 0.72
N VAL A 65 12.34 -6.47 1.73
CA VAL A 65 12.79 -6.49 3.14
C VAL A 65 13.73 -7.67 3.43
N GLY A 66 13.47 -8.83 2.81
CA GLY A 66 14.33 -10.01 2.95
C GLY A 66 15.72 -9.80 2.35
N HIS A 67 15.81 -9.29 1.12
CA HIS A 67 17.09 -9.03 0.46
C HIS A 67 17.85 -7.87 1.11
N ASN A 68 17.16 -6.85 1.60
CA ASN A 68 17.77 -5.77 2.35
C ASN A 68 18.44 -6.28 3.64
N ALA A 69 17.75 -7.13 4.41
CA ALA A 69 18.32 -7.76 5.61
C ALA A 69 19.54 -8.63 5.29
N LEU A 70 19.47 -9.43 4.22
CA LEU A 70 20.60 -10.23 3.74
C LEU A 70 21.77 -9.37 3.31
N GLY A 71 21.51 -8.32 2.54
CA GLY A 71 22.55 -7.42 2.02
C GLY A 71 23.26 -6.63 3.10
N CYS A 72 22.53 -6.18 4.13
CA CYS A 72 23.08 -5.48 5.29
C CYS A 72 23.75 -6.41 6.31
N GLY A 73 23.42 -7.70 6.28
CA GLY A 73 23.90 -8.67 7.27
C GLY A 73 23.37 -8.42 8.69
N GLN A 74 22.30 -7.65 8.83
CA GLN A 74 21.68 -7.33 10.11
C GLN A 74 20.18 -7.03 9.95
N ILE A 75 19.44 -7.15 11.05
CA ILE A 75 18.04 -6.76 11.14
C ILE A 75 18.00 -5.29 11.55
N TYR A 76 17.25 -4.47 10.81
CA TYR A 76 16.99 -3.07 11.13
C TYR A 76 15.54 -2.72 10.78
N SER A 77 15.01 -1.63 11.34
CA SER A 77 13.65 -1.19 11.05
C SER A 77 13.51 -0.78 9.61
N GLN A 78 12.56 -1.39 8.90
CA GLN A 78 12.28 -1.09 7.49
C GLN A 78 10.80 -1.23 7.20
N GLY A 79 10.36 -0.76 6.01
CA GLY A 79 8.96 -0.76 5.64
C GLY A 79 8.07 -0.06 6.68
N ALA A 80 6.93 -0.67 6.98
CA ALA A 80 5.94 -0.12 7.91
C ALA A 80 6.53 0.18 9.32
N LYS A 81 7.49 -0.60 9.80
CA LYS A 81 8.10 -0.36 11.10
C LYS A 81 8.89 0.96 11.15
N LEU A 82 9.65 1.25 10.12
CA LEU A 82 10.40 2.50 10.03
C LEU A 82 9.44 3.71 9.98
N VAL A 83 8.35 3.59 9.23
CA VAL A 83 7.33 4.64 9.16
C VAL A 83 6.64 4.83 10.51
N ASN A 84 6.27 3.74 11.20
CA ASN A 84 5.69 3.81 12.56
C ASN A 84 6.60 4.58 13.51
N GLU A 85 7.88 4.21 13.60
CA GLU A 85 8.87 4.84 14.49
C GLU A 85 9.02 6.35 14.18
N ASN A 86 9.02 6.73 12.91
CA ASN A 86 9.13 8.14 12.50
C ASN A 86 7.84 8.94 12.74
N ILE A 87 6.67 8.32 12.68
CA ILE A 87 5.40 8.95 13.05
C ILE A 87 5.33 9.13 14.57
N GLU A 88 5.66 8.08 15.35
CA GLU A 88 5.63 8.11 16.82
C GLU A 88 6.62 9.13 17.40
N SER A 89 7.82 9.24 16.85
CA SER A 89 8.82 10.22 17.24
C SER A 89 8.51 11.64 16.73
N GLY A 90 7.64 11.77 15.71
CA GLY A 90 7.37 13.02 15.01
C GLY A 90 8.45 13.44 14.02
N GLU A 91 9.48 12.63 13.80
CA GLU A 91 10.59 12.95 12.88
C GLU A 91 10.10 13.14 11.44
N ILE A 92 9.15 12.32 10.96
CA ILE A 92 8.58 12.46 9.62
C ILE A 92 7.98 13.86 9.41
N PHE A 93 7.29 14.40 10.42
CA PHE A 93 6.62 15.71 10.39
C PHE A 93 7.59 16.89 10.58
N ASN A 94 8.79 16.63 11.08
CA ASN A 94 9.88 17.60 11.16
C ASN A 94 10.78 17.58 9.94
N SER A 95 10.61 16.62 9.03
CA SER A 95 11.39 16.52 7.81
C SER A 95 11.16 17.73 6.89
N LYS A 96 12.21 18.11 6.17
CA LYS A 96 12.10 19.19 5.17
C LYS A 96 11.02 18.89 4.13
N THR A 97 10.94 17.64 3.68
CA THR A 97 9.96 17.22 2.66
C THR A 97 8.54 17.44 3.15
N TRP A 98 8.20 17.00 4.38
CA TRP A 98 6.88 17.22 4.94
C TRP A 98 6.56 18.71 5.08
N LYS A 99 7.49 19.50 5.62
CA LYS A 99 7.29 20.94 5.81
C LYS A 99 7.08 21.68 4.48
N ASP A 100 7.85 21.35 3.46
CA ASP A 100 7.68 21.93 2.13
C ASP A 100 6.28 21.59 1.53
N LEU A 101 5.84 20.33 1.64
CA LEU A 101 4.53 19.88 1.18
C LEU A 101 3.39 20.55 1.95
N ALA A 102 3.51 20.61 3.27
CA ALA A 102 2.50 21.22 4.13
C ALA A 102 2.37 22.73 3.86
N GLU A 103 3.48 23.43 3.71
CA GLU A 103 3.47 24.87 3.38
C GLU A 103 2.81 25.14 2.02
N ASN A 104 3.14 24.32 1.02
CA ASN A 104 2.53 24.42 -0.31
C ASN A 104 1.01 24.15 -0.26
N ALA A 105 0.57 23.19 0.55
CA ALA A 105 -0.84 22.82 0.65
C ALA A 105 -1.71 23.82 1.45
N LYS A 106 -1.14 24.77 2.19
CA LYS A 106 -1.91 25.76 2.96
C LYS A 106 -2.81 26.65 2.11
N GLY A 107 -2.43 26.90 0.87
CA GLY A 107 -3.22 27.66 -0.10
C GLY A 107 -3.94 26.80 -1.13
N ASN A 108 -3.72 25.49 -1.09
CA ASN A 108 -4.13 24.48 -2.05
C ASN A 108 -4.70 23.25 -1.33
N LYS A 109 -4.71 22.09 -1.97
CA LYS A 109 -5.14 20.82 -1.36
C LYS A 109 -3.95 19.92 -1.05
N MET A 110 -4.09 19.08 -0.03
CA MET A 110 -3.22 17.94 0.21
C MET A 110 -3.94 16.65 -0.23
N HIS A 111 -3.28 15.88 -1.09
CA HIS A 111 -3.79 14.61 -1.60
C HIS A 111 -2.98 13.44 -1.06
N PHE A 112 -3.67 12.39 -0.64
CA PHE A 112 -3.08 11.12 -0.24
C PHE A 112 -3.55 10.02 -1.18
N ILE A 113 -2.61 9.33 -1.83
CA ILE A 113 -2.90 8.20 -2.73
C ILE A 113 -2.20 6.97 -2.15
N GLY A 114 -2.93 5.88 -1.93
CA GLY A 114 -2.34 4.64 -1.43
C GLY A 114 -3.36 3.54 -1.19
N LEU A 115 -2.86 2.38 -0.82
CA LEU A 115 -3.68 1.22 -0.48
C LEU A 115 -4.38 1.45 0.86
N LEU A 116 -5.71 1.44 0.84
CA LEU A 116 -6.53 1.65 2.03
C LEU A 116 -6.75 0.31 2.75
N SER A 117 -5.76 -0.11 3.53
CA SER A 117 -5.81 -1.31 4.37
C SER A 117 -4.78 -1.26 5.51
N ASP A 118 -4.75 -2.26 6.34
CA ASP A 118 -3.77 -2.48 7.41
C ASP A 118 -2.74 -3.58 7.07
N GLY A 119 -2.64 -3.96 5.80
CA GLY A 119 -1.83 -5.10 5.34
C GLY A 119 -0.31 -4.96 5.53
N ASN A 120 0.21 -3.77 5.80
CA ASN A 120 1.64 -3.47 6.06
C ASN A 120 2.62 -3.81 4.91
N VAL A 121 2.14 -4.29 3.77
CA VAL A 121 3.00 -4.65 2.63
C VAL A 121 3.38 -3.41 1.82
N HIS A 122 2.40 -2.57 1.50
CA HIS A 122 2.59 -1.37 0.70
C HIS A 122 2.20 -0.09 1.45
N SER A 123 1.24 -0.18 2.36
CA SER A 123 0.73 0.94 3.15
C SER A 123 0.11 0.45 4.46
N ASN A 124 -0.27 1.41 5.32
CA ASN A 124 -1.07 1.13 6.50
C ASN A 124 -2.03 2.31 6.78
N ILE A 125 -3.29 1.98 7.04
CA ILE A 125 -4.34 2.98 7.33
C ILE A 125 -4.00 3.86 8.54
N SER A 126 -3.24 3.35 9.52
CA SER A 126 -2.80 4.15 10.67
C SER A 126 -1.84 5.26 10.27
N HIS A 127 -0.99 5.03 9.26
CA HIS A 127 -0.11 6.04 8.70
C HIS A 127 -0.93 7.15 8.04
N LEU A 128 -1.92 6.78 7.21
CA LEU A 128 -2.82 7.75 6.59
C LEU A 128 -3.54 8.61 7.64
N LYS A 129 -4.08 8.00 8.70
CA LYS A 129 -4.73 8.73 9.79
C LYS A 129 -3.78 9.73 10.46
N ALA A 130 -2.54 9.34 10.72
CA ALA A 130 -1.53 10.23 11.29
C ALA A 130 -1.21 11.41 10.37
N LEU A 131 -1.04 11.14 9.07
CA LEU A 131 -0.79 12.17 8.06
C LEU A 131 -1.95 13.16 7.92
N ILE A 132 -3.21 12.68 7.91
CA ILE A 132 -4.41 13.54 7.87
C ILE A 132 -4.52 14.41 9.12
N LYS A 133 -4.29 13.82 10.29
CA LYS A 133 -4.31 14.55 11.55
C LYS A 133 -3.26 15.66 11.59
N GLU A 134 -2.05 15.33 11.13
CA GLU A 134 -0.97 16.32 11.08
C GLU A 134 -1.23 17.39 10.03
N SER A 135 -1.86 17.07 8.90
CA SER A 135 -2.30 18.07 7.93
C SER A 135 -3.18 19.15 8.56
N LYS A 136 -4.12 18.74 9.42
CA LYS A 136 -4.94 19.69 10.20
C LYS A 136 -4.10 20.54 11.15
N ASN A 137 -3.15 19.94 11.87
CA ASN A 137 -2.25 20.66 12.81
C ASN A 137 -1.39 21.69 12.08
N GLU A 138 -0.95 21.42 10.86
CA GLU A 138 -0.19 22.33 10.01
C GLU A 138 -1.03 23.48 9.43
N GLY A 139 -2.37 23.44 9.61
CA GLY A 139 -3.30 24.46 9.12
C GLY A 139 -3.72 24.30 7.65
N ILE A 140 -3.54 23.12 7.09
CA ILE A 140 -4.10 22.76 5.78
C ILE A 140 -5.63 22.71 5.91
N LYS A 141 -6.35 23.21 4.92
CA LYS A 141 -7.81 23.31 4.97
C LYS A 141 -8.51 22.16 4.26
N GLU A 142 -7.89 21.63 3.20
CA GLU A 142 -8.51 20.64 2.35
C GLU A 142 -7.60 19.43 2.15
N VAL A 143 -8.10 18.25 2.53
CA VAL A 143 -7.44 16.97 2.35
C VAL A 143 -8.32 16.07 1.50
N ARG A 144 -7.72 15.38 0.54
CA ARG A 144 -8.38 14.43 -0.35
C ARG A 144 -7.68 13.09 -0.32
N VAL A 145 -8.42 12.03 -0.12
CA VAL A 145 -7.91 10.65 -0.14
C VAL A 145 -8.34 9.99 -1.45
N HIS A 146 -7.39 9.39 -2.13
CA HIS A 146 -7.61 8.55 -3.31
C HIS A 146 -7.33 7.10 -2.93
N ALA A 147 -8.40 6.36 -2.64
CA ALA A 147 -8.32 5.06 -2.00
C ALA A 147 -8.10 3.94 -3.03
N LEU A 148 -6.92 3.33 -3.04
CA LEU A 148 -6.69 2.08 -3.76
C LEU A 148 -7.20 0.93 -2.89
N LEU A 149 -8.15 0.15 -3.43
CA LEU A 149 -8.76 -0.95 -2.69
C LEU A 149 -7.86 -2.19 -2.75
N ASP A 150 -7.64 -2.80 -1.61
CA ASP A 150 -6.73 -3.93 -1.45
C ASP A 150 -7.41 -5.27 -1.81
N GLY A 151 -7.80 -6.07 -0.85
CA GLY A 151 -8.40 -7.39 -1.09
C GLY A 151 -7.41 -8.48 -1.50
N ARG A 152 -6.11 -8.22 -1.33
CA ARG A 152 -5.01 -9.14 -1.61
C ARG A 152 -4.10 -9.35 -0.40
N ASP A 153 -3.65 -8.29 0.23
CA ASP A 153 -2.83 -8.34 1.45
C ASP A 153 -3.72 -8.43 2.71
N VAL A 154 -5.01 -8.20 2.52
CA VAL A 154 -6.10 -8.35 3.50
C VAL A 154 -7.24 -9.17 2.88
N PRO A 155 -8.29 -9.57 3.65
CA PRO A 155 -9.40 -10.35 3.10
C PRO A 155 -10.04 -9.73 1.85
N ALA A 156 -10.40 -10.58 0.89
CA ALA A 156 -10.76 -10.20 -0.47
C ALA A 156 -11.94 -9.20 -0.60
N THR A 157 -12.78 -9.07 0.43
CA THR A 157 -13.97 -8.22 0.46
C THR A 157 -14.06 -7.32 1.70
N SER A 158 -12.91 -6.97 2.29
CA SER A 158 -12.82 -6.17 3.52
C SER A 158 -12.80 -4.64 3.30
N ALA A 159 -12.82 -4.15 2.06
CA ALA A 159 -12.65 -2.73 1.75
C ALA A 159 -13.63 -1.81 2.51
N LEU A 160 -14.89 -2.23 2.72
CA LEU A 160 -15.87 -1.42 3.46
C LEU A 160 -15.51 -1.22 4.93
N GLU A 161 -14.76 -2.15 5.55
CA GLU A 161 -14.29 -2.00 6.93
C GLU A 161 -13.33 -0.83 7.02
N TYR A 162 -12.37 -0.75 6.11
CA TYR A 162 -11.38 0.34 6.05
C TYR A 162 -11.98 1.66 5.59
N VAL A 163 -12.92 1.63 4.64
CA VAL A 163 -13.65 2.83 4.20
C VAL A 163 -14.42 3.44 5.36
N ASN A 164 -15.21 2.64 6.07
CA ASN A 164 -15.98 3.13 7.21
C ASN A 164 -15.07 3.68 8.33
N ASP A 165 -13.94 3.03 8.57
CA ASP A 165 -12.98 3.44 9.59
C ASP A 165 -12.34 4.79 9.25
N ILE A 166 -11.86 4.98 8.02
CA ILE A 166 -11.23 6.25 7.62
C ILE A 166 -12.26 7.38 7.47
N GLU A 167 -13.46 7.10 6.94
CA GLU A 167 -14.53 8.11 6.83
C GLU A 167 -15.01 8.59 8.21
N SER A 168 -15.15 7.67 9.16
CA SER A 168 -15.49 8.02 10.55
C SER A 168 -14.40 8.89 11.19
N PHE A 169 -13.13 8.51 11.01
CA PHE A 169 -11.99 9.29 11.50
C PHE A 169 -11.94 10.69 10.89
N MET A 170 -12.13 10.82 9.58
CA MET A 170 -12.17 12.13 8.93
C MET A 170 -13.36 12.96 9.38
N ALA A 171 -14.52 12.35 9.58
CA ALA A 171 -15.71 13.06 10.08
C ALA A 171 -15.50 13.66 11.48
N GLU A 172 -14.75 12.97 12.37
CA GLU A 172 -14.40 13.50 13.70
C GLU A 172 -13.41 14.70 13.61
N LEU A 173 -12.58 14.74 12.56
CA LEU A 173 -11.61 15.81 12.37
C LEU A 173 -12.21 17.05 11.66
N ASN A 174 -13.24 16.84 10.83
CA ASN A 174 -13.82 17.89 9.99
C ASN A 174 -14.50 18.96 10.85
N ASP A 175 -14.25 20.24 10.53
CA ASP A 175 -14.84 21.43 11.15
C ASP A 175 -14.92 22.58 10.13
N ASP A 176 -15.24 23.78 10.60
CA ASP A 176 -15.37 24.98 9.73
C ASP A 176 -14.07 25.37 9.02
N ASN A 177 -12.92 24.88 9.47
CA ASN A 177 -11.60 25.24 8.94
C ASN A 177 -10.85 24.06 8.30
N PHE A 178 -11.36 22.85 8.43
CA PHE A 178 -10.71 21.65 7.91
C PHE A 178 -11.73 20.68 7.32
N HIS A 179 -11.49 20.24 6.09
CA HIS A 179 -12.34 19.27 5.39
C HIS A 179 -11.53 18.17 4.72
N ALA A 180 -11.65 16.96 5.22
CA ALA A 180 -11.06 15.74 4.64
C ALA A 180 -12.16 14.81 4.13
N CYS A 181 -11.97 14.22 2.95
CA CYS A 181 -12.88 13.21 2.39
C CYS A 181 -12.16 12.28 1.40
N ILE A 182 -12.77 11.12 1.11
CA ILE A 182 -12.37 10.30 -0.03
C ILE A 182 -12.88 11.00 -1.30
N ALA A 183 -12.01 11.18 -2.29
CA ALA A 183 -12.34 11.84 -3.55
C ALA A 183 -12.47 10.88 -4.73
N SER A 184 -11.74 9.79 -4.72
CA SER A 184 -11.79 8.76 -5.75
C SER A 184 -11.18 7.46 -5.26
N GLY A 185 -11.33 6.41 -6.03
CA GLY A 185 -10.71 5.13 -5.70
C GLY A 185 -10.88 4.08 -6.79
N GLY A 186 -10.51 2.85 -6.46
CA GLY A 186 -10.64 1.67 -7.31
C GLY A 186 -9.70 0.56 -6.88
N GLY A 187 -9.93 -0.64 -7.39
CA GLY A 187 -9.13 -1.82 -7.08
C GLY A 187 -7.68 -1.70 -7.57
N ARG A 188 -6.74 -2.13 -6.74
CA ARG A 188 -5.30 -2.09 -7.02
C ARG A 188 -4.87 -2.79 -8.32
N MET A 189 -5.70 -3.72 -8.82
CA MET A 189 -5.44 -4.44 -10.07
C MET A 189 -6.06 -3.76 -11.30
N GLN A 190 -6.77 -2.64 -11.10
CA GLN A 190 -7.49 -1.94 -12.17
C GLN A 190 -6.92 -0.55 -12.47
N ILE A 191 -6.39 0.13 -11.46
CA ILE A 191 -5.88 1.49 -11.58
C ILE A 191 -4.55 1.67 -10.84
N THR A 192 -3.71 2.57 -11.32
CA THR A 192 -2.55 3.17 -10.65
C THR A 192 -1.37 2.22 -10.39
N MET A 193 -1.60 1.07 -9.77
CA MET A 193 -0.54 0.19 -9.25
C MET A 193 0.03 -0.76 -10.32
N ASP A 194 0.42 -0.24 -11.48
CA ASP A 194 1.16 -1.05 -12.45
C ASP A 194 2.51 -1.51 -11.88
N ARG A 195 2.98 -2.65 -12.36
CA ARG A 195 4.25 -3.23 -11.98
C ARG A 195 5.06 -3.59 -13.23
N TYR A 196 6.31 -3.17 -13.24
CA TYR A 196 7.26 -3.47 -14.29
C TYR A 196 6.90 -2.91 -15.68
N GLU A 197 6.17 -1.80 -15.73
CA GLU A 197 5.74 -1.19 -17.01
C GLU A 197 4.89 -2.16 -17.87
N ALA A 198 4.12 -3.03 -17.20
CA ALA A 198 3.37 -4.09 -17.86
C ALA A 198 2.07 -3.60 -18.48
N ASP A 199 1.41 -2.61 -17.87
CA ASP A 199 0.14 -2.04 -18.33
C ASP A 199 0.08 -0.52 -18.10
N TRP A 200 0.62 0.26 -19.01
CA TRP A 200 0.52 1.72 -18.97
C TRP A 200 -0.92 2.23 -18.99
N SER A 201 -1.87 1.47 -19.53
CA SER A 201 -3.28 1.84 -19.51
C SER A 201 -3.88 1.84 -18.10
N MET A 202 -3.34 1.02 -17.20
CA MET A 202 -3.69 1.03 -15.77
C MET A 202 -3.24 2.35 -15.11
N VAL A 203 -2.06 2.84 -15.43
CA VAL A 203 -1.54 4.14 -14.96
C VAL A 203 -2.38 5.27 -15.51
N GLU A 204 -2.71 5.24 -16.81
CA GLU A 204 -3.58 6.23 -17.46
C GLU A 204 -4.98 6.26 -16.82
N ARG A 205 -5.57 5.10 -16.55
CA ARG A 205 -6.86 5.02 -15.83
C ARG A 205 -6.78 5.66 -14.45
N GLY A 206 -5.72 5.37 -13.69
CA GLY A 206 -5.48 6.01 -12.40
C GLY A 206 -5.35 7.52 -12.50
N TRP A 207 -4.59 8.01 -13.49
CA TRP A 207 -4.46 9.44 -13.75
C TRP A 207 -5.82 10.10 -14.04
N LYS A 208 -6.60 9.54 -14.95
CA LYS A 208 -7.94 10.05 -15.28
C LYS A 208 -8.85 10.12 -14.05
N ILE A 209 -8.83 9.08 -13.22
CA ILE A 209 -9.65 9.00 -12.01
C ILE A 209 -9.21 10.02 -10.95
N HIS A 210 -7.92 10.04 -10.61
CA HIS A 210 -7.43 10.82 -9.47
C HIS A 210 -7.18 12.28 -9.81
N VAL A 211 -6.58 12.56 -10.98
CA VAL A 211 -6.19 13.90 -11.38
C VAL A 211 -7.34 14.62 -12.08
N MET A 212 -7.95 13.97 -13.07
CA MET A 212 -8.94 14.63 -13.93
C MET A 212 -10.38 14.49 -13.41
N GLY A 213 -10.63 13.59 -12.45
CA GLY A 213 -11.99 13.29 -11.98
C GLY A 213 -12.85 12.61 -13.06
N GLU A 214 -12.22 11.96 -14.04
CA GLU A 214 -12.88 11.25 -15.12
C GLU A 214 -13.15 9.80 -14.76
N GLY A 215 -14.40 9.44 -14.52
CA GLY A 215 -14.82 8.10 -14.18
C GLY A 215 -16.29 8.04 -13.83
N ARG A 216 -16.76 6.83 -13.52
CA ARG A 216 -18.12 6.66 -13.03
C ARG A 216 -18.26 7.36 -11.68
N GLN A 217 -19.25 8.23 -11.58
CA GLN A 217 -19.50 9.05 -10.39
C GLN A 217 -20.46 8.36 -9.44
N PHE A 218 -20.17 8.52 -8.13
CA PHE A 218 -20.99 8.04 -7.03
C PHE A 218 -21.07 9.10 -5.92
N ALA A 219 -22.13 9.05 -5.13
CA ALA A 219 -22.28 9.96 -4.00
C ALA A 219 -21.39 9.57 -2.80
N SER A 220 -20.98 8.29 -2.69
CA SER A 220 -20.11 7.80 -1.63
C SER A 220 -19.25 6.63 -2.08
N THR A 221 -18.15 6.38 -1.36
CA THR A 221 -17.27 5.24 -1.58
C THR A 221 -18.00 3.92 -1.34
N THR A 222 -18.83 3.85 -0.33
CA THR A 222 -19.66 2.68 -0.02
C THR A 222 -20.59 2.34 -1.18
N GLU A 223 -21.30 3.33 -1.73
CA GLU A 223 -22.18 3.14 -2.89
C GLU A 223 -21.41 2.60 -4.10
N ALA A 224 -20.22 3.11 -4.37
CA ALA A 224 -19.37 2.66 -5.47
C ALA A 224 -19.00 1.17 -5.33
N ILE A 225 -18.48 0.80 -4.15
CA ILE A 225 -18.06 -0.58 -3.86
C ILE A 225 -19.24 -1.55 -3.94
N GLU A 226 -20.36 -1.24 -3.29
CA GLU A 226 -21.53 -2.10 -3.28
C GLU A 226 -22.15 -2.27 -4.67
N THR A 227 -22.21 -1.17 -5.43
CA THR A 227 -22.72 -1.20 -6.80
C THR A 227 -21.85 -2.08 -7.69
N TYR A 228 -20.55 -1.89 -7.68
CA TYR A 228 -19.63 -2.70 -8.50
C TYR A 228 -19.60 -4.17 -8.07
N ARG A 229 -19.59 -4.46 -6.76
CA ARG A 229 -19.68 -5.85 -6.28
C ARG A 229 -20.94 -6.53 -6.79
N LYS A 230 -22.09 -5.84 -6.77
CA LYS A 230 -23.37 -6.35 -7.26
C LYS A 230 -23.40 -6.53 -8.78
N GLU A 231 -22.85 -5.59 -9.53
CA GLU A 231 -22.88 -5.61 -11.00
C GLU A 231 -21.90 -6.63 -11.59
N LEU A 232 -20.69 -6.74 -11.00
CA LEU A 232 -19.57 -7.47 -11.60
C LEU A 232 -19.26 -8.80 -10.90
N ASN A 233 -19.70 -8.97 -9.65
CA ASN A 233 -19.40 -10.15 -8.82
C ASN A 233 -17.88 -10.41 -8.71
N VAL A 234 -17.09 -9.35 -8.50
CA VAL A 234 -15.62 -9.40 -8.33
C VAL A 234 -15.22 -8.99 -6.92
N VAL A 235 -13.99 -9.33 -6.53
CA VAL A 235 -13.40 -8.95 -5.25
C VAL A 235 -12.84 -7.53 -5.30
N ASP A 236 -12.48 -6.96 -4.15
CA ASP A 236 -12.14 -5.54 -4.01
C ASP A 236 -10.96 -5.10 -4.87
N GLN A 237 -9.92 -5.93 -4.99
CA GLN A 237 -8.75 -5.60 -5.81
C GLN A 237 -9.07 -5.42 -7.31
N ASP A 238 -10.19 -5.98 -7.77
CA ASP A 238 -10.60 -6.00 -9.17
C ASP A 238 -11.74 -5.01 -9.48
N LEU A 239 -12.18 -4.21 -8.49
CA LEU A 239 -13.23 -3.20 -8.69
C LEU A 239 -12.73 -2.07 -9.61
N PRO A 240 -13.55 -1.62 -10.59
CA PRO A 240 -13.19 -0.51 -11.46
C PRO A 240 -12.93 0.79 -10.69
N GLY A 241 -12.24 1.72 -11.33
CA GLY A 241 -12.06 3.07 -10.81
C GLY A 241 -13.38 3.84 -10.69
N PHE A 242 -13.49 4.68 -9.65
CA PHE A 242 -14.65 5.53 -9.38
C PHE A 242 -14.24 6.91 -8.89
N VAL A 243 -15.14 7.86 -9.04
CA VAL A 243 -14.99 9.24 -8.59
C VAL A 243 -16.13 9.59 -7.65
N ILE A 244 -15.84 10.22 -6.53
CA ILE A 244 -16.87 10.75 -5.65
C ILE A 244 -17.25 12.14 -6.15
N ALA A 245 -18.56 12.34 -6.35
CA ALA A 245 -19.12 13.58 -6.90
C ALA A 245 -20.26 14.10 -6.04
N LYS A 246 -20.33 15.42 -5.95
CA LYS A 246 -21.43 16.14 -5.32
C LYS A 246 -22.00 17.13 -6.34
N ASP A 247 -23.32 17.12 -6.50
CA ASP A 247 -24.02 17.98 -7.45
C ASP A 247 -23.48 17.89 -8.91
N GLY A 248 -23.02 16.67 -9.29
CA GLY A 248 -22.48 16.36 -10.61
C GLY A 248 -21.02 16.80 -10.85
N ALA A 249 -20.33 17.29 -9.82
CA ALA A 249 -18.92 17.68 -9.91
C ALA A 249 -18.04 16.78 -8.99
N PRO A 250 -16.85 16.33 -9.45
CA PRO A 250 -15.88 15.64 -8.60
C PRO A 250 -15.52 16.46 -7.36
N VAL A 251 -15.43 15.80 -6.18
CA VAL A 251 -15.13 16.51 -4.92
C VAL A 251 -13.65 16.79 -4.71
N GLY A 252 -12.76 16.29 -5.57
CA GLY A 252 -11.32 16.48 -5.35
C GLY A 252 -10.47 15.99 -6.52
N THR A 253 -10.41 16.79 -7.60
CA THR A 253 -9.38 16.67 -8.63
C THR A 253 -8.05 17.19 -8.10
N ILE A 254 -6.95 16.69 -8.66
CA ILE A 254 -5.60 17.20 -8.36
C ILE A 254 -5.29 18.31 -9.37
N ASP A 255 -5.05 19.50 -8.86
CA ASP A 255 -4.79 20.69 -9.66
C ASP A 255 -3.32 21.13 -9.54
N ASP A 256 -2.87 21.99 -10.46
CA ASP A 256 -1.53 22.58 -10.39
C ASP A 256 -1.36 23.38 -9.08
N GLY A 257 -0.32 23.07 -8.33
CA GLY A 257 -0.03 23.67 -7.04
C GLY A 257 -0.48 22.83 -5.83
N ASP A 258 -1.27 21.77 -6.03
CA ASP A 258 -1.61 20.84 -4.94
C ASP A 258 -0.38 20.02 -4.50
N SER A 259 -0.41 19.55 -3.26
CA SER A 259 0.59 18.61 -2.73
C SER A 259 0.08 17.19 -2.78
N VAL A 260 0.90 16.25 -3.24
CA VAL A 260 0.52 14.83 -3.35
C VAL A 260 1.49 13.97 -2.56
N VAL A 261 0.95 13.09 -1.74
CA VAL A 261 1.70 12.11 -0.95
C VAL A 261 1.24 10.70 -1.32
N LEU A 262 2.17 9.85 -1.64
CA LEU A 262 1.93 8.40 -1.72
C LEU A 262 2.19 7.80 -0.35
N PHE A 263 1.20 7.13 0.23
CA PHE A 263 1.29 6.53 1.57
C PHE A 263 1.27 5.00 1.54
#